data_819d9479313398685574bc524cd160c0
#
_entry.id   819d9479313398685574bc524cd160c0
#
_cell.length_a   1.000
_cell.length_b   1.000
_cell.length_c   1.000
_cell.angle_alpha   90.00
_cell.angle_beta   90.00
_cell.angle_gamma   90.00
#
_symmetry.space_group_name_H-M   'P 1'
#
loop_
_entity.id
_entity.type
_entity.pdbx_description
1 polymer ?
#
loop_
_entity_poly.entity_id
_entity_poly.type
_entity_poly.pdbx_seq_one_letter_code
_entity_poly.pdbx_strand_id
1 'polypeptide(L)'
;MKEICICPRLAKAMDLLGKRWTTLILYQLLEGPQRFNEIESSLPISGRLLSERLKELEKEGIVQRAVYSEVPIRVEYSLTEKGLALEGAIREIEKWSKIWIN
;
A
#
# COMPACT_ATOMS: atom_id res chain seq x y z
N MET A 1 21.13 -22.04 -22.99
CA MET A 1 20.14 -21.09 -22.41
C MET A 1 20.23 -21.14 -20.90
N LYS A 2 20.28 -19.98 -20.31
CA LYS A 2 20.44 -19.87 -18.87
C LYS A 2 19.06 -19.91 -18.20
N GLU A 3 18.89 -20.84 -17.29
CA GLU A 3 17.67 -20.87 -16.48
C GLU A 3 17.70 -19.77 -15.45
N ILE A 4 16.61 -19.07 -15.32
CA ILE A 4 16.44 -18.07 -14.29
C ILE A 4 15.55 -18.65 -13.20
N CYS A 5 16.14 -18.83 -12.02
CA CYS A 5 15.39 -19.29 -10.86
C CYS A 5 14.82 -18.07 -10.13
N ILE A 6 13.54 -17.88 -10.22
CA ILE A 6 12.87 -16.80 -9.52
C ILE A 6 12.33 -17.35 -8.20
N CYS A 7 12.65 -16.68 -7.10
CA CYS A 7 12.07 -17.02 -5.82
C CYS A 7 10.55 -16.86 -5.90
N PRO A 8 9.77 -17.93 -5.68
CA PRO A 8 8.31 -17.83 -5.79
C PRO A 8 7.71 -16.81 -4.84
N ARG A 9 8.30 -16.63 -3.67
CA ARG A 9 7.84 -15.62 -2.71
C ARG A 9 8.08 -14.22 -3.21
N LEU A 10 9.24 -13.96 -3.78
CA LEU A 10 9.57 -12.65 -4.34
C LEU A 10 8.66 -12.34 -5.54
N ALA A 11 8.46 -13.32 -6.42
CA ALA A 11 7.57 -13.15 -7.57
C ALA A 11 6.17 -12.76 -7.13
N LYS A 12 5.65 -13.44 -6.11
CA LYS A 12 4.32 -13.16 -5.56
C LYS A 12 4.26 -11.77 -4.92
N ALA A 13 5.31 -11.38 -4.21
CA ALA A 13 5.40 -10.05 -3.62
C ALA A 13 5.39 -8.97 -4.71
N MET A 14 6.10 -9.21 -5.80
CA MET A 14 6.16 -8.24 -6.90
C MET A 14 4.84 -8.17 -7.67
N ASP A 15 4.11 -9.27 -7.79
CA ASP A 15 2.78 -9.24 -8.39
C ASP A 15 1.85 -8.31 -7.61
N LEU A 16 1.97 -8.29 -6.30
CA LEU A 16 1.17 -7.42 -5.45
C LEU A 16 1.71 -5.99 -5.44
N LEU A 17 2.99 -5.83 -5.09
CA LEU A 17 3.60 -4.51 -4.89
C LEU A 17 3.93 -3.80 -6.19
N GLY A 18 4.02 -4.54 -7.29
CA GLY A 18 4.31 -3.97 -8.60
C GLY A 18 3.10 -3.35 -9.29
N LYS A 19 1.91 -3.51 -8.75
CA LYS A 19 0.73 -2.86 -9.32
C LYS A 19 0.80 -1.37 -9.09
N ARG A 20 0.35 -0.62 -10.10
CA ARG A 20 0.33 0.83 -10.01
C ARG A 20 -0.46 1.28 -8.77
N TRP A 21 0.06 2.25 -8.07
CA TRP A 21 -0.49 2.90 -6.88
C TRP A 21 -0.32 2.13 -5.57
N THR A 22 -0.12 0.80 -5.60
CA THR A 22 -0.08 -0.01 -4.39
C THR A 22 0.95 0.49 -3.38
N THR A 23 2.21 0.64 -3.81
CA THR A 23 3.27 1.09 -2.90
C THR A 23 3.07 2.53 -2.44
N LEU A 24 2.51 3.40 -3.30
CA LEU A 24 2.21 4.77 -2.91
C LEU A 24 1.12 4.84 -1.85
N ILE A 25 0.12 3.96 -1.94
CA ILE A 25 -0.93 3.86 -0.91
C ILE A 25 -0.30 3.42 0.42
N LEU A 26 0.59 2.43 0.37
CA LEU A 26 1.27 1.95 1.57
C LEU A 26 2.15 3.05 2.18
N TYR A 27 2.86 3.78 1.34
CA TYR A 27 3.67 4.92 1.77
C TYR A 27 2.81 5.95 2.50
N GLN A 28 1.65 6.27 1.93
CA GLN A 28 0.72 7.20 2.53
C GLN A 28 0.26 6.74 3.92
N LEU A 29 0.02 5.44 4.09
CA LEU A 29 -0.43 4.86 5.34
C LEU A 29 0.68 4.69 6.40
N LEU A 30 1.94 4.88 6.02
CA LEU A 30 3.03 4.85 6.99
C LEU A 30 2.88 5.94 8.07
N GLU A 31 2.19 7.02 7.76
CA GLU A 31 1.96 8.11 8.70
C GLU A 31 0.90 7.80 9.75
N GLY A 32 0.15 6.73 9.55
CA GLY A 32 -0.89 6.31 10.49
C GLY A 32 -2.22 6.07 9.80
N PRO A 33 -3.27 5.75 10.57
CA PRO A 33 -4.59 5.48 10.01
C PRO A 33 -5.15 6.68 9.24
N GLN A 34 -5.80 6.40 8.11
CA GLN A 34 -6.40 7.43 7.28
C GLN A 34 -7.76 6.99 6.76
N ARG A 35 -8.62 7.95 6.53
CA ARG A 35 -9.91 7.74 5.90
C ARG A 35 -9.73 7.64 4.39
N PHE A 36 -10.68 7.02 3.71
CA PHE A 36 -10.67 6.90 2.27
C PHE A 36 -10.45 8.25 1.58
N ASN A 37 -11.18 9.27 2.01
CA ASN A 37 -11.09 10.61 1.43
C ASN A 37 -9.70 11.23 1.57
N GLU A 38 -9.03 10.97 2.68
CA GLU A 38 -7.69 11.50 2.93
C GLU A 38 -6.67 10.87 1.98
N ILE A 39 -6.79 9.56 1.76
CA ILE A 39 -5.92 8.85 0.84
C ILE A 39 -6.19 9.33 -0.59
N GLU A 40 -7.46 9.40 -0.96
CA GLU A 40 -7.89 9.81 -2.30
C GLU A 40 -7.41 11.22 -2.64
N SER A 41 -7.48 12.15 -1.70
CA SER A 41 -7.06 13.52 -1.96
C SER A 41 -5.54 13.70 -1.97
N SER A 42 -4.80 12.74 -1.41
CA SER A 42 -3.34 12.79 -1.38
C SER A 42 -2.68 12.19 -2.63
N LEU A 43 -3.41 11.42 -3.41
CA LEU A 43 -2.89 10.74 -4.59
C LEU A 43 -3.77 11.02 -5.81
N PRO A 44 -3.19 11.19 -7.00
CA PRO A 44 -3.98 11.40 -8.23
C PRO A 44 -4.55 10.08 -8.75
N ILE A 45 -5.32 9.40 -7.91
CA ILE A 45 -5.93 8.09 -8.18
C ILE A 45 -7.45 8.23 -8.18
N SER A 46 -8.14 7.50 -9.06
CA SER A 46 -9.59 7.49 -9.02
C SER A 46 -10.09 6.75 -7.78
N GLY A 47 -11.25 7.15 -7.27
CA GLY A 47 -11.83 6.48 -6.11
C GLY A 47 -12.10 5.01 -6.36
N ARG A 48 -12.48 4.66 -7.58
CA ARG A 48 -12.72 3.28 -7.98
C ARG A 48 -11.45 2.44 -7.87
N LEU A 49 -10.34 2.93 -8.41
CA LEU A 49 -9.07 2.22 -8.39
C LEU A 49 -8.52 2.14 -6.97
N LEU A 50 -8.63 3.22 -6.21
CA LEU A 50 -8.22 3.21 -4.80
C LEU A 50 -9.00 2.15 -4.02
N SER A 51 -10.31 2.05 -4.24
CA SER A 51 -11.15 1.05 -3.60
C SER A 51 -10.68 -0.37 -3.96
N GLU A 52 -10.36 -0.62 -5.23
CA GLU A 52 -9.85 -1.91 -5.69
C GLU A 52 -8.52 -2.27 -5.02
N ARG A 53 -7.59 -1.32 -4.98
CA ARG A 53 -6.27 -1.54 -4.38
C ARG A 53 -6.37 -1.80 -2.88
N LEU A 54 -7.21 -1.05 -2.17
CA LEU A 54 -7.41 -1.24 -0.73
C LEU A 54 -8.02 -2.61 -0.43
N LYS A 55 -8.97 -3.06 -1.25
CA LYS A 55 -9.57 -4.40 -1.08
C LYS A 55 -8.53 -5.50 -1.26
N GLU A 56 -7.67 -5.37 -2.26
CA GLU A 56 -6.58 -6.33 -2.50
C GLU A 56 -5.63 -6.38 -1.30
N LEU A 57 -5.25 -5.22 -0.78
CA LEU A 57 -4.34 -5.11 0.36
C LEU A 57 -4.97 -5.66 1.64
N GLU A 58 -6.26 -5.44 1.83
CA GLU A 58 -7.03 -6.01 2.93
C GLU A 58 -7.03 -7.53 2.86
N LYS A 59 -7.32 -8.06 1.67
CA LYS A 59 -7.35 -9.51 1.43
C LYS A 59 -6.00 -10.17 1.73
N GLU A 60 -4.92 -9.48 1.42
CA GLU A 60 -3.56 -9.98 1.68
C GLU A 60 -3.10 -9.73 3.13
N GLY A 61 -3.93 -9.12 3.94
CA GLY A 61 -3.61 -8.86 5.33
C GLY A 61 -2.57 -7.76 5.56
N ILE A 62 -2.38 -6.89 4.58
CA ILE A 62 -1.40 -5.80 4.65
C ILE A 62 -2.03 -4.54 5.20
N VAL A 63 -3.30 -4.34 4.90
CA VAL A 63 -4.10 -3.20 5.36
C VAL A 63 -5.31 -3.74 6.11
N GLN A 64 -5.72 -3.05 7.15
CA GLN A 64 -6.94 -3.35 7.87
C GLN A 64 -7.89 -2.16 7.77
N ARG A 65 -9.17 -2.48 7.75
CA ARG A 65 -10.25 -1.52 7.68
C ARG A 65 -10.99 -1.55 9.00
N ALA A 66 -11.03 -0.43 9.69
CA ALA A 66 -11.73 -0.31 10.96
C ALA A 66 -12.97 0.58 10.79
N VAL A 67 -14.10 0.10 11.29
CA VAL A 67 -15.36 0.86 11.26
C VAL A 67 -15.70 1.27 12.68
N TYR A 68 -15.91 2.56 12.88
CA TYR A 68 -16.27 3.11 14.17
C TYR A 68 -17.73 3.54 14.14
N SER A 69 -18.51 3.05 15.12
CA SER A 69 -19.93 3.36 15.24
C SER A 69 -20.13 4.76 15.81
N GLU A 70 -19.91 5.73 14.97
CA GLU A 70 -20.11 7.15 15.28
C GLU A 70 -21.19 7.71 14.36
N VAL A 71 -21.59 8.94 14.58
CA VAL A 71 -22.52 9.64 13.70
C VAL A 71 -21.83 10.90 13.21
N PRO A 72 -21.42 10.96 11.93
CA PRO A 72 -21.50 9.90 10.91
C PRO A 72 -20.52 8.76 11.15
N ILE A 73 -20.77 7.60 10.53
CA ILE A 73 -19.89 6.44 10.63
C ILE A 73 -18.49 6.82 10.11
N ARG A 74 -17.48 6.44 10.87
CA ARG A 74 -16.08 6.66 10.50
C ARG A 74 -15.44 5.35 10.11
N VAL A 75 -14.81 5.32 8.94
CA VAL A 75 -14.04 4.17 8.45
C VAL A 75 -12.60 4.61 8.25
N GLU A 76 -11.66 3.88 8.83
CA GLU A 76 -10.24 4.16 8.70
C GLU A 76 -9.48 2.95 8.19
N TYR A 77 -8.49 3.22 7.36
CA TYR A 77 -7.55 2.21 6.86
C TYR A 77 -6.21 2.41 7.54
N SER A 78 -5.58 1.32 7.92
CA SER A 78 -4.26 1.36 8.55
C SER A 78 -3.44 0.14 8.15
N LEU A 79 -2.13 0.24 8.31
CA LEU A 79 -1.24 -0.89 8.06
C LEU A 79 -1.34 -1.88 9.20
N THR A 80 -1.37 -3.17 8.85
CA THR A 80 -1.24 -4.25 9.83
C THR A 80 0.24 -4.41 10.17
N GLU A 81 0.56 -5.31 11.09
CA GLU A 81 1.94 -5.67 11.38
C GLU A 81 2.68 -6.12 10.11
N LYS A 82 2.01 -6.91 9.27
CA LYS A 82 2.55 -7.36 7.99
C LYS A 82 2.83 -6.18 7.05
N GLY A 83 1.94 -5.19 7.02
CA GLY A 83 2.12 -3.98 6.23
C GLY A 83 3.25 -3.11 6.77
N LEU A 84 3.33 -2.94 8.07
CA LEU A 84 4.40 -2.16 8.70
C LEU A 84 5.78 -2.77 8.46
N ALA A 85 5.84 -4.09 8.27
CA ALA A 85 7.10 -4.76 7.96
C ALA A 85 7.68 -4.33 6.61
N LEU A 86 6.88 -3.69 5.76
CA LEU A 86 7.34 -3.16 4.46
C LEU A 86 7.98 -1.78 4.57
N GLU A 87 7.88 -1.13 5.73
CA GLU A 87 8.36 0.25 5.88
C GLU A 87 9.83 0.42 5.47
N GLY A 88 10.70 -0.48 5.93
CA GLY A 88 12.13 -0.40 5.58
C GLY A 88 12.37 -0.42 4.08
N ALA A 89 11.70 -1.32 3.37
CA ALA A 89 11.83 -1.43 1.92
C ALA A 89 11.30 -0.18 1.21
N ILE A 90 10.15 0.32 1.65
CA ILE A 90 9.54 1.52 1.06
C ILE A 90 10.44 2.75 1.28
N ARG A 91 10.99 2.89 2.49
CA ARG A 91 11.90 4.01 2.81
C ARG A 91 13.18 3.94 1.97
N GLU A 92 13.69 2.75 1.72
CA GLU A 92 14.88 2.59 0.86
C GLU A 92 14.59 2.97 -0.59
N ILE A 93 13.40 2.62 -1.10
CA ILE A 93 12.98 3.05 -2.44
C ILE A 93 12.85 4.58 -2.48
N GLU A 94 12.29 5.18 -1.47
CA GLU A 94 12.17 6.64 -1.36
C GLU A 94 13.54 7.31 -1.40
N LYS A 95 14.50 6.81 -0.63
CA LYS A 95 15.87 7.32 -0.62
C LYS A 95 16.51 7.24 -2.00
N TRP A 96 16.37 6.09 -2.65
CA TRP A 96 16.90 5.88 -3.97
C TRP A 96 16.33 6.89 -4.96
N SER A 97 15.02 7.12 -4.88
CA SER A 97 14.35 8.05 -5.79
C SER A 97 14.86 9.49 -5.64
N LYS A 98 15.13 9.91 -4.40
CA LYS A 98 15.63 11.27 -4.13
C LYS A 98 17.03 11.50 -4.68
N ILE A 99 17.83 10.45 -4.76
CA ILE A 99 19.20 10.54 -5.27
C ILE A 99 19.22 10.47 -6.79
N TRP A 100 18.42 9.61 -7.38
CA TRP A 100 18.53 9.23 -8.79
C TRP A 100 17.43 9.76 -9.71
N ILE A 101 16.32 10.23 -9.16
CA ILE A 101 15.20 10.75 -9.95
C ILE A 101 15.06 12.24 -9.68
N ASN A 102 15.04 13.04 -10.75
CA ASN A 102 14.87 14.48 -10.66
C ASN A 102 13.40 14.86 -10.60
#